data_3db889cf1631c2c148cf91f46b121d56
#
_entry.id   3db889cf1631c2c148cf91f46b121d56
#
_cell.length_a   1.000
_cell.length_b   1.000
_cell.length_c   1.000
_cell.angle_alpha   90.00
_cell.angle_beta   90.00
_cell.angle_gamma   90.00
#
_symmetry.space_group_name_H-M   'P 1'
#
loop_
_entity.id
_entity.type
_entity.pdbx_description
1 polymer ?
#
loop_
_entity_poly.entity_id
_entity_poly.type
_entity_poly.pdbx_seq_one_letter_code
_entity_poly.pdbx_strand_id
1 'polypeptide(L)'
;MYKKQVMNKNKIIIVFSWILGAMLFGCSDSDANENNNSGDKGFTYSDVITAYDSFNEYLFQDSRQVYRRDAGSGTSEIAVGWTQAMMFDMTINAYKLTGDKKYMDLMERHFEGCSNEFTFDWYDYSHWDLYDDMMWWVGSLARAYLLTKDDKYLKISEDGFYRVWNGKPQSEGGHPLDKGSFDPNSGGMYWDWKFGRTGKMACINYPTIIAAMELYKATNNSEYLEKAKTVYKWASENLFNPVTG
;
A
#
# COMPACT_ATOMS: atom_id res chain seq x y z
N MET A 1 30.66 27.87 3.12
CA MET A 1 29.54 28.47 2.40
C MET A 1 29.04 27.45 1.35
N TYR A 2 28.16 26.51 1.75
CA TYR A 2 27.65 25.46 0.88
C TYR A 2 26.43 26.00 0.10
N LYS A 3 26.51 26.04 -1.23
CA LYS A 3 25.36 26.36 -2.09
C LYS A 3 24.39 25.17 -2.07
N LYS A 4 23.21 25.34 -1.43
CA LYS A 4 22.08 24.44 -1.60
C LYS A 4 21.66 24.44 -3.07
N GLN A 5 21.86 23.32 -3.77
CA GLN A 5 21.31 23.12 -5.09
C GLN A 5 19.82 22.80 -4.92
N VAL A 6 18.97 23.76 -5.29
CA VAL A 6 17.50 23.58 -5.30
C VAL A 6 17.16 22.67 -6.46
N MET A 7 16.77 21.43 -6.16
CA MET A 7 16.26 20.50 -7.16
C MET A 7 14.94 21.01 -7.75
N ASN A 8 14.82 20.97 -9.05
CA ASN A 8 13.64 21.45 -9.77
C ASN A 8 12.45 20.52 -9.49
N LYS A 9 11.33 21.08 -9.00
CA LYS A 9 10.12 20.38 -8.59
C LYS A 9 9.58 19.37 -9.63
N ASN A 10 9.77 19.64 -10.91
CA ASN A 10 9.33 18.78 -12.01
C ASN A 10 10.14 17.49 -12.17
N LYS A 11 11.37 17.41 -11.63
CA LYS A 11 12.18 16.19 -11.69
C LYS A 11 11.76 15.14 -10.65
N ILE A 12 11.18 15.59 -9.53
CA ILE A 12 10.74 14.68 -8.44
C ILE A 12 9.54 13.83 -8.91
N ILE A 13 8.61 14.40 -9.68
CA ILE A 13 7.41 13.69 -10.16
C ILE A 13 7.78 12.58 -11.15
N ILE A 14 8.77 12.81 -12.01
CA ILE A 14 9.20 11.84 -13.03
C ILE A 14 9.89 10.64 -12.38
N VAL A 15 10.71 10.85 -11.34
CA VAL A 15 11.39 9.78 -10.61
C VAL A 15 10.37 8.86 -9.92
N PHE A 16 9.23 9.41 -9.45
CA PHE A 16 8.19 8.64 -8.75
C PHE A 16 7.51 7.59 -9.62
N SER A 17 7.19 7.92 -10.87
CA SER A 17 6.54 6.98 -11.79
C SER A 17 7.44 5.78 -12.15
N TRP A 18 8.76 5.95 -12.14
CA TRP A 18 9.74 4.90 -12.43
C TRP A 18 10.06 4.02 -11.22
N ILE A 19 10.07 4.58 -10.00
CA ILE A 19 10.30 3.80 -8.77
C ILE A 19 9.13 2.82 -8.53
N LEU A 20 7.90 3.23 -8.80
CA LEU A 20 6.74 2.34 -8.68
C LEU A 20 6.79 1.17 -9.67
N GLY A 21 7.26 1.40 -10.89
CA GLY A 21 7.41 0.37 -11.92
C GLY A 21 8.52 -0.64 -11.61
N ALA A 22 9.63 -0.20 -11.05
CA ALA A 22 10.78 -1.06 -10.74
C ALA A 22 10.55 -1.98 -9.54
N MET A 23 9.65 -1.63 -8.62
CA MET A 23 9.33 -2.45 -7.44
C MET A 23 8.32 -3.58 -7.71
N LEU A 24 7.68 -3.60 -8.89
CA LEU A 24 6.69 -4.62 -9.26
C LEU A 24 7.30 -5.82 -10.01
N PHE A 25 8.54 -5.71 -10.49
CA PHE A 25 9.24 -6.81 -11.12
C PHE A 25 10.25 -7.42 -10.15
N GLY A 26 9.94 -8.61 -9.65
CA GLY A 26 10.89 -9.41 -8.88
C GLY A 26 12.16 -9.64 -9.70
N CYS A 27 13.29 -9.14 -9.23
CA CYS A 27 14.59 -9.47 -9.78
C CYS A 27 14.83 -10.96 -9.60
N SER A 28 14.97 -11.71 -10.71
CA SER A 28 15.67 -12.97 -10.69
C SER A 28 17.16 -12.66 -10.63
N ASP A 29 17.87 -13.31 -9.71
CA ASP A 29 19.32 -13.25 -9.63
C ASP A 29 19.93 -13.67 -10.98
N SER A 30 20.52 -12.71 -11.67
CA SER A 30 21.46 -12.96 -12.75
C SER A 30 22.71 -12.13 -12.47
N ASP A 31 23.81 -12.83 -12.21
CA ASP A 31 25.15 -12.29 -12.02
C ASP A 31 25.47 -11.25 -13.11
N ALA A 32 25.53 -10.00 -12.71
CA ALA A 32 25.96 -8.92 -13.59
C ALA A 32 27.48 -8.98 -13.73
N ASN A 33 27.92 -9.48 -14.86
CA ASN A 33 29.30 -9.43 -15.30
C ASN A 33 29.66 -7.95 -15.63
N GLU A 34 30.54 -7.35 -14.83
CA GLU A 34 31.03 -6.01 -15.07
C GLU A 34 31.88 -5.98 -16.35
N ASN A 35 31.29 -5.49 -17.45
CA ASN A 35 32.06 -5.03 -18.61
C ASN A 35 31.93 -3.51 -18.74
N ASN A 36 33.00 -2.83 -18.37
CA ASN A 36 33.24 -1.40 -18.58
C ASN A 36 33.06 -1.02 -20.03
N ASN A 37 32.03 -0.24 -20.35
CA ASN A 37 32.03 0.64 -21.52
C ASN A 37 31.38 1.99 -21.16
N SER A 38 32.12 3.06 -21.36
CA SER A 38 31.81 4.44 -21.06
C SER A 38 30.61 4.94 -21.89
N GLY A 39 29.46 5.08 -21.27
CA GLY A 39 28.29 5.71 -21.84
C GLY A 39 27.04 5.34 -21.07
N ASP A 40 26.40 6.30 -20.47
CA ASP A 40 25.17 6.23 -19.72
C ASP A 40 25.23 5.33 -18.44
N LYS A 41 25.62 5.94 -17.34
CA LYS A 41 25.47 5.28 -16.02
C LYS A 41 23.99 5.12 -15.76
N GLY A 42 23.46 3.96 -16.06
CA GLY A 42 22.10 3.59 -15.73
C GLY A 42 21.82 3.81 -14.24
N PHE A 43 20.55 3.84 -13.87
CA PHE A 43 20.09 4.05 -12.51
C PHE A 43 20.61 2.93 -11.61
N THR A 44 21.37 3.26 -10.56
CA THR A 44 22.02 2.29 -9.67
C THR A 44 21.18 2.01 -8.43
N TYR A 45 21.48 0.91 -7.76
CA TYR A 45 20.93 0.60 -6.45
C TYR A 45 21.12 1.75 -5.44
N SER A 46 22.30 2.36 -5.42
CA SER A 46 22.59 3.52 -4.56
C SER A 46 21.69 4.71 -4.86
N ASP A 47 21.33 4.92 -6.13
CA ASP A 47 20.43 6.01 -6.52
C ASP A 47 19.01 5.78 -5.99
N VAL A 48 18.53 4.52 -5.98
CA VAL A 48 17.23 4.15 -5.40
C VAL A 48 17.19 4.52 -3.91
N ILE A 49 18.20 4.09 -3.16
CA ILE A 49 18.26 4.33 -1.71
C ILE A 49 18.39 5.82 -1.42
N THR A 50 19.27 6.53 -2.15
CA THR A 50 19.45 7.98 -2.00
C THR A 50 18.14 8.73 -2.28
N ALA A 51 17.42 8.34 -3.32
CA ALA A 51 16.13 8.95 -3.65
C ALA A 51 15.08 8.69 -2.56
N TYR A 52 15.04 7.47 -2.02
CA TYR A 52 14.11 7.11 -0.97
C TYR A 52 14.44 7.80 0.36
N ASP A 53 15.71 7.88 0.73
CA ASP A 53 16.13 8.61 1.93
C ASP A 53 15.79 10.10 1.82
N SER A 54 16.05 10.70 0.65
CA SER A 54 15.66 12.10 0.39
C SER A 54 14.14 12.30 0.45
N PHE A 55 13.37 11.34 -0.07
CA PHE A 55 11.92 11.37 0.03
C PHE A 55 11.46 11.40 1.49
N ASN A 56 12.02 10.54 2.34
CA ASN A 56 11.70 10.49 3.76
C ASN A 56 12.11 11.78 4.48
N GLU A 57 13.31 12.33 4.19
CA GLU A 57 13.78 13.59 4.78
C GLU A 57 12.83 14.75 4.50
N TYR A 58 12.24 14.81 3.29
CA TYR A 58 11.37 15.92 2.89
C TYR A 58 9.91 15.75 3.26
N LEU A 59 9.40 14.51 3.29
CA LEU A 59 7.97 14.27 3.39
C LEU A 59 7.54 13.63 4.71
N PHE A 60 8.39 12.89 5.40
CA PHE A 60 8.04 12.31 6.69
C PHE A 60 8.07 13.37 7.79
N GLN A 61 7.00 13.50 8.54
CA GLN A 61 6.87 14.45 9.64
C GLN A 61 7.17 13.75 10.97
N ASP A 62 8.34 14.01 11.54
CA ASP A 62 8.75 13.41 12.82
C ASP A 62 7.78 13.68 13.97
N SER A 63 7.14 14.86 13.98
CA SER A 63 6.22 15.26 15.05
C SER A 63 4.87 14.50 15.03
N ARG A 64 4.42 14.08 13.87
CA ARG A 64 3.17 13.33 13.67
C ARG A 64 3.41 11.89 13.25
N GLN A 65 4.64 11.56 12.84
CA GLN A 65 5.07 10.25 12.37
C GLN A 65 4.29 9.76 11.13
N VAL A 66 3.89 10.68 10.27
CA VAL A 66 3.18 10.42 9.00
C VAL A 66 3.75 11.26 7.87
N TYR A 67 3.45 10.88 6.64
CA TYR A 67 3.88 11.63 5.47
C TYR A 67 2.96 12.81 5.17
N ARG A 68 3.56 13.93 4.73
CA ARG A 68 2.84 15.08 4.18
C ARG A 68 2.22 14.72 2.83
N ARG A 69 1.19 15.47 2.47
CA ARG A 69 0.55 15.36 1.16
C ARG A 69 1.51 15.65 0.01
N ASP A 70 2.32 16.69 0.15
CA ASP A 70 3.33 17.10 -0.83
C ASP A 70 4.43 17.97 -0.18
N ALA A 71 5.52 18.22 -0.91
CA ALA A 71 6.65 19.02 -0.41
C ALA A 71 6.34 20.51 -0.22
N GLY A 72 5.25 21.01 -0.79
CA GLY A 72 4.81 22.40 -0.66
C GLY A 72 3.75 22.62 0.41
N SER A 73 3.15 21.54 0.93
CA SER A 73 2.15 21.64 2.00
C SER A 73 2.79 21.98 3.33
N GLY A 74 2.02 22.69 4.17
CA GLY A 74 2.40 22.90 5.57
C GLY A 74 2.39 21.60 6.36
N THR A 75 2.87 21.66 7.60
CA THR A 75 2.90 20.48 8.50
C THR A 75 1.52 19.98 8.91
N SER A 76 0.47 20.77 8.69
CA SER A 76 -0.93 20.40 8.96
C SER A 76 -1.54 19.48 7.91
N GLU A 77 -0.99 19.45 6.69
CA GLU A 77 -1.53 18.66 5.60
C GLU A 77 -0.76 17.34 5.43
N ILE A 78 -1.43 16.26 5.79
CA ILE A 78 -0.91 14.91 5.65
C ILE A 78 -1.47 14.23 4.40
N ALA A 79 -0.72 13.26 3.90
CA ALA A 79 -1.20 12.40 2.82
C ALA A 79 -2.40 11.56 3.29
N VAL A 80 -3.33 11.31 2.39
CA VAL A 80 -4.53 10.53 2.70
C VAL A 80 -4.21 9.08 3.07
N GLY A 81 -5.14 8.41 3.77
CA GLY A 81 -4.91 7.12 4.40
C GLY A 81 -4.33 6.04 3.49
N TRP A 82 -4.89 5.85 2.28
CA TRP A 82 -4.38 4.85 1.34
C TRP A 82 -2.96 5.14 0.84
N THR A 83 -2.61 6.44 0.68
CA THR A 83 -1.25 6.83 0.28
C THR A 83 -0.23 6.52 1.38
N GLN A 84 -0.63 6.67 2.66
CA GLN A 84 0.20 6.25 3.79
C GLN A 84 0.50 4.74 3.72
N ALA A 85 -0.49 3.90 3.36
CA ALA A 85 -0.28 2.47 3.19
C ALA A 85 0.78 2.14 2.12
N MET A 86 0.76 2.85 1.00
CA MET A 86 1.78 2.69 -0.05
C MET A 86 3.18 3.09 0.43
N MET A 87 3.28 4.17 1.20
CA MET A 87 4.56 4.61 1.77
C MET A 87 5.07 3.65 2.84
N PHE A 88 4.16 3.05 3.60
CA PHE A 88 4.47 1.99 4.55
C PHE A 88 5.06 0.75 3.84
N ASP A 89 4.47 0.35 2.72
CA ASP A 89 4.96 -0.74 1.86
C ASP A 89 6.34 -0.43 1.27
N MET A 90 6.58 0.82 0.86
CA MET A 90 7.91 1.26 0.39
C MET A 90 8.97 1.11 1.48
N THR A 91 8.64 1.41 2.75
CA THR A 91 9.55 1.24 3.88
C THR A 91 9.90 -0.23 4.11
N ILE A 92 8.90 -1.13 4.03
CA ILE A 92 9.12 -2.58 4.09
C ILE A 92 10.07 -3.04 2.98
N ASN A 93 9.87 -2.55 1.76
CA ASN A 93 10.72 -2.91 0.63
C ASN A 93 12.14 -2.35 0.76
N ALA A 94 12.31 -1.13 1.29
CA ALA A 94 13.62 -0.56 1.57
C ALA A 94 14.39 -1.38 2.60
N TYR A 95 13.72 -1.87 3.66
CA TYR A 95 14.33 -2.78 4.61
C TYR A 95 14.73 -4.11 3.97
N LYS A 96 13.83 -4.74 3.20
CA LYS A 96 14.13 -6.01 2.51
C LYS A 96 15.32 -5.88 1.57
N LEU A 97 15.44 -4.73 0.94
CA LEU A 97 16.49 -4.45 -0.02
C LEU A 97 17.85 -4.21 0.62
N THR A 98 17.89 -3.54 1.78
CA THR A 98 19.12 -3.04 2.41
C THR A 98 19.53 -3.80 3.66
N GLY A 99 18.58 -4.36 4.40
CA GLY A 99 18.78 -4.85 5.77
C GLY A 99 19.03 -3.74 6.80
N ASP A 100 18.94 -2.46 6.43
CA ASP A 100 19.20 -1.34 7.33
C ASP A 100 18.05 -1.14 8.32
N LYS A 101 18.37 -1.26 9.62
CA LYS A 101 17.40 -1.15 10.72
C LYS A 101 16.67 0.19 10.77
N LYS A 102 17.24 1.24 10.21
CA LYS A 102 16.58 2.56 10.15
C LYS A 102 15.20 2.49 9.49
N TYR A 103 15.01 1.56 8.53
CA TYR A 103 13.72 1.38 7.87
C TYR A 103 12.73 0.58 8.71
N MET A 104 13.21 -0.31 9.60
CA MET A 104 12.33 -0.93 10.59
C MET A 104 11.83 0.10 11.61
N ASP A 105 12.73 0.97 12.09
CA ASP A 105 12.37 2.04 13.02
C ASP A 105 11.40 3.04 12.36
N LEU A 106 11.63 3.36 11.09
CA LEU A 106 10.72 4.21 10.31
C LEU A 106 9.34 3.56 10.13
N MET A 107 9.30 2.26 9.83
CA MET A 107 8.07 1.49 9.68
C MET A 107 7.23 1.53 10.97
N GLU A 108 7.86 1.28 12.12
CA GLU A 108 7.17 1.29 13.41
C GLU A 108 6.63 2.69 13.74
N ARG A 109 7.44 3.73 13.59
CA ARG A 109 7.03 5.13 13.81
C ARG A 109 5.88 5.53 12.88
N HIS A 110 5.96 5.11 11.60
CA HIS A 110 4.90 5.40 10.64
C HIS A 110 3.59 4.67 10.99
N PHE A 111 3.67 3.42 11.44
CA PHE A 111 2.50 2.70 11.93
C PHE A 111 1.85 3.40 13.13
N GLU A 112 2.65 3.81 14.12
CA GLU A 112 2.16 4.55 15.29
C GLU A 112 1.51 5.88 14.90
N GLY A 113 2.15 6.65 14.01
CA GLY A 113 1.60 7.89 13.49
C GLY A 113 0.27 7.69 12.78
N CYS A 114 0.18 6.70 11.90
CA CYS A 114 -1.07 6.39 11.21
C CYS A 114 -2.17 5.88 12.17
N SER A 115 -1.80 5.11 13.19
CA SER A 115 -2.75 4.69 14.23
C SER A 115 -3.34 5.88 15.00
N ASN A 116 -2.55 6.93 15.22
CA ASN A 116 -3.00 8.14 15.90
C ASN A 116 -3.84 9.05 14.99
N GLU A 117 -3.50 9.16 13.70
CA GLU A 117 -4.15 10.09 12.77
C GLU A 117 -5.42 9.53 12.13
N PHE A 118 -5.45 8.24 11.82
CA PHE A 118 -6.53 7.61 11.07
C PHE A 118 -7.26 6.54 11.88
N THR A 119 -6.69 6.09 13.00
CA THR A 119 -7.11 4.85 13.71
C THR A 119 -7.06 3.60 12.82
N PHE A 120 -6.98 2.42 13.42
CA PHE A 120 -7.22 1.15 12.74
C PHE A 120 -8.49 0.46 13.26
N ASP A 121 -9.42 1.26 13.81
CA ASP A 121 -10.81 0.83 13.94
C ASP A 121 -11.50 0.95 12.58
N TRP A 122 -11.53 -0.14 11.85
CA TRP A 122 -12.10 -0.20 10.50
C TRP A 122 -13.60 0.13 10.44
N TYR A 123 -14.25 0.28 11.59
CA TYR A 123 -15.65 0.68 11.69
C TYR A 123 -15.83 2.15 12.06
N ASP A 124 -14.74 2.89 12.14
CA ASP A 124 -14.79 4.36 12.22
C ASP A 124 -15.10 4.95 10.85
N TYR A 125 -16.37 5.19 10.62
CA TYR A 125 -16.89 5.74 9.35
C TYR A 125 -16.44 7.18 9.06
N SER A 126 -15.78 7.86 9.97
CA SER A 126 -15.22 9.19 9.73
C SER A 126 -13.89 9.11 8.96
N HIS A 127 -13.19 7.96 9.03
CA HIS A 127 -11.92 7.73 8.38
C HIS A 127 -11.99 6.69 7.25
N TRP A 128 -12.86 5.67 7.40
CA TRP A 128 -12.88 4.50 6.51
C TRP A 128 -14.21 4.39 5.76
N ASP A 129 -14.41 5.27 4.78
CA ASP A 129 -15.60 5.32 3.94
C ASP A 129 -15.42 4.67 2.56
N LEU A 130 -14.18 4.33 2.19
CA LEU A 130 -13.85 3.65 0.95
C LEU A 130 -13.20 2.29 1.24
N TYR A 131 -13.67 1.25 0.56
CA TYR A 131 -13.15 -0.10 0.76
C TYR A 131 -11.73 -0.29 0.24
N ASP A 132 -11.36 0.38 -0.85
CA ASP A 132 -10.02 0.29 -1.41
C ASP A 132 -8.97 0.93 -0.51
N ASP A 133 -9.27 2.06 0.14
CA ASP A 133 -8.39 2.70 1.11
C ASP A 133 -8.03 1.74 2.26
N MET A 134 -9.03 1.01 2.79
CA MET A 134 -8.79 -0.03 3.80
C MET A 134 -7.95 -1.18 3.24
N MET A 135 -8.25 -1.64 2.02
CA MET A 135 -7.60 -2.82 1.45
C MET A 135 -6.11 -2.61 1.16
N TRP A 136 -5.69 -1.39 0.82
CA TRP A 136 -4.29 -1.05 0.72
C TRP A 136 -3.54 -1.29 2.03
N TRP A 137 -4.13 -0.86 3.16
CA TRP A 137 -3.57 -1.12 4.48
C TRP A 137 -3.57 -2.60 4.85
N VAL A 138 -4.63 -3.33 4.55
CA VAL A 138 -4.72 -4.77 4.80
C VAL A 138 -3.53 -5.51 4.18
N GLY A 139 -3.22 -5.23 2.92
CA GLY A 139 -2.08 -5.84 2.23
C GLY A 139 -0.74 -5.47 2.87
N SER A 140 -0.53 -4.19 3.17
CA SER A 140 0.70 -3.68 3.75
C SER A 140 0.95 -4.22 5.17
N LEU A 141 -0.11 -4.31 6.00
CA LEU A 141 -0.02 -4.89 7.35
C LEU A 141 0.25 -6.40 7.32
N ALA A 142 -0.36 -7.14 6.39
CA ALA A 142 -0.02 -8.56 6.20
C ALA A 142 1.47 -8.75 5.86
N ARG A 143 2.04 -7.89 5.02
CA ARG A 143 3.48 -7.89 4.69
C ARG A 143 4.35 -7.51 5.89
N ALA A 144 3.92 -6.55 6.71
CA ALA A 144 4.61 -6.20 7.94
C ALA A 144 4.67 -7.39 8.90
N TYR A 145 3.56 -8.12 9.08
CA TYR A 145 3.55 -9.36 9.85
C TYR A 145 4.48 -10.42 9.27
N LEU A 146 4.46 -10.64 7.96
CA LEU A 146 5.35 -11.62 7.32
C LEU A 146 6.84 -11.29 7.57
N LEU A 147 7.17 -10.00 7.66
CA LEU A 147 8.51 -9.52 7.94
C LEU A 147 8.88 -9.62 9.42
N THR A 148 8.02 -9.16 10.31
CA THR A 148 8.33 -8.94 11.74
C THR A 148 7.89 -10.08 12.65
N LYS A 149 6.85 -10.81 12.25
CA LYS A 149 6.09 -11.79 13.07
C LYS A 149 5.41 -11.15 14.30
N ASP A 150 5.17 -9.83 14.26
CA ASP A 150 4.40 -9.15 15.30
C ASP A 150 2.90 -9.30 15.01
N ASP A 151 2.21 -10.01 15.89
CA ASP A 151 0.79 -10.36 15.76
C ASP A 151 -0.14 -9.14 15.68
N LYS A 152 0.29 -7.95 16.13
CA LYS A 152 -0.50 -6.73 16.02
C LYS A 152 -0.85 -6.42 14.56
N TYR A 153 0.11 -6.60 13.64
CA TYR A 153 -0.09 -6.36 12.21
C TYR A 153 -1.04 -7.39 11.59
N LEU A 154 -0.88 -8.67 11.97
CA LEU A 154 -1.76 -9.71 11.45
C LEU A 154 -3.20 -9.48 11.87
N LYS A 155 -3.42 -9.24 13.16
CA LYS A 155 -4.76 -9.02 13.71
C LYS A 155 -5.49 -7.87 13.01
N ILE A 156 -4.83 -6.72 12.89
CA ILE A 156 -5.42 -5.54 12.23
C ILE A 156 -5.70 -5.84 10.75
N SER A 157 -4.79 -6.55 10.07
CA SER A 157 -4.97 -6.95 8.68
C SER A 157 -6.16 -7.90 8.48
N GLU A 158 -6.31 -8.94 9.31
CA GLU A 158 -7.44 -9.87 9.24
C GLU A 158 -8.77 -9.18 9.53
N ASP A 159 -8.81 -8.33 10.57
CA ASP A 159 -9.99 -7.53 10.93
C ASP A 159 -10.40 -6.62 9.75
N GLY A 160 -9.44 -5.96 9.11
CA GLY A 160 -9.68 -5.10 7.95
C GLY A 160 -10.15 -5.88 6.72
N PHE A 161 -9.55 -7.02 6.44
CA PHE A 161 -9.99 -7.88 5.34
C PHE A 161 -11.43 -8.36 5.56
N TYR A 162 -11.75 -8.83 6.77
CA TYR A 162 -13.10 -9.24 7.13
C TYR A 162 -14.10 -8.10 6.94
N ARG A 163 -13.75 -6.92 7.45
CA ARG A 163 -14.56 -5.70 7.34
C ARG A 163 -14.85 -5.31 5.89
N VAL A 164 -13.83 -5.28 5.05
CA VAL A 164 -14.00 -4.93 3.63
C VAL A 164 -14.83 -5.98 2.90
N TRP A 165 -14.60 -7.26 3.17
CA TRP A 165 -15.33 -8.35 2.51
C TRP A 165 -16.81 -8.36 2.85
N ASN A 166 -17.14 -8.27 4.15
CA ASN A 166 -18.48 -8.53 4.69
C ASN A 166 -19.29 -7.27 5.03
N GLY A 167 -18.64 -6.12 5.23
CA GLY A 167 -19.27 -4.96 5.83
C GLY A 167 -19.55 -5.13 7.32
N LYS A 168 -20.38 -4.27 7.90
CA LYS A 168 -20.88 -4.37 9.26
C LYS A 168 -22.40 -4.50 9.26
N PRO A 169 -22.98 -5.55 9.88
CA PRO A 169 -24.42 -5.68 9.99
C PRO A 169 -25.10 -4.49 10.70
N GLN A 170 -26.23 -4.05 10.22
CA GLN A 170 -27.00 -2.97 10.86
C GLN A 170 -27.40 -3.30 12.31
N SER A 171 -27.70 -4.57 12.60
CA SER A 171 -27.97 -5.06 13.95
C SER A 171 -26.82 -4.84 14.93
N GLU A 172 -25.60 -4.64 14.41
CA GLU A 172 -24.38 -4.37 15.17
C GLU A 172 -23.94 -2.91 15.07
N GLY A 173 -24.82 -2.02 14.62
CA GLY A 173 -24.53 -0.58 14.44
C GLY A 173 -23.84 -0.25 13.12
N GLY A 174 -23.90 -1.13 12.12
CA GLY A 174 -23.39 -0.86 10.78
C GLY A 174 -24.22 0.18 10.02
N HIS A 175 -23.56 0.92 9.13
CA HIS A 175 -24.24 1.87 8.25
C HIS A 175 -25.13 1.13 7.23
N PRO A 176 -26.34 1.62 6.91
CA PRO A 176 -27.28 0.95 6.00
C PRO A 176 -26.72 0.65 4.59
N LEU A 177 -25.80 1.47 4.13
CA LEU A 177 -25.15 1.30 2.83
C LEU A 177 -23.95 0.34 2.86
N ASP A 178 -23.42 0.06 4.05
CA ASP A 178 -22.26 -0.78 4.23
C ASP A 178 -22.63 -2.27 4.25
N LYS A 179 -22.63 -2.87 3.08
CA LYS A 179 -22.96 -4.28 2.85
C LYS A 179 -21.75 -5.15 2.53
N GLY A 180 -20.56 -4.61 2.76
CA GLY A 180 -19.31 -5.21 2.30
C GLY A 180 -19.02 -4.93 0.82
N SER A 181 -17.78 -5.09 0.45
CA SER A 181 -17.29 -4.83 -0.90
C SER A 181 -17.60 -5.98 -1.87
N PHE A 182 -17.52 -7.24 -1.41
CA PHE A 182 -17.75 -8.39 -2.28
C PHE A 182 -19.19 -8.48 -2.75
N ASP A 183 -19.38 -8.76 -4.04
CA ASP A 183 -20.70 -9.02 -4.61
C ASP A 183 -20.92 -10.53 -4.80
N PRO A 184 -21.73 -11.17 -3.96
CA PRO A 184 -21.97 -12.61 -4.07
C PRO A 184 -22.80 -13.00 -5.30
N ASN A 185 -23.50 -12.06 -5.95
CA ASN A 185 -24.39 -12.35 -7.07
C ASN A 185 -23.66 -12.30 -8.42
N SER A 186 -22.77 -11.32 -8.62
CA SER A 186 -22.11 -11.13 -9.91
C SER A 186 -20.58 -11.14 -9.81
N GLY A 187 -20.02 -11.39 -8.62
CA GLY A 187 -18.58 -11.40 -8.37
C GLY A 187 -17.95 -10.00 -8.34
N GLY A 188 -16.65 -9.97 -8.04
CA GLY A 188 -15.89 -8.72 -7.94
C GLY A 188 -16.17 -7.91 -6.69
N MET A 189 -15.37 -6.88 -6.51
CA MET A 189 -15.37 -6.01 -5.32
C MET A 189 -15.82 -4.61 -5.70
N TYR A 190 -16.73 -4.02 -4.91
CA TYR A 190 -17.07 -2.60 -5.00
C TYR A 190 -16.01 -1.75 -4.28
N TRP A 191 -15.68 -0.57 -4.83
CA TRP A 191 -14.63 0.28 -4.26
C TRP A 191 -15.11 1.09 -3.05
N ASP A 192 -16.42 1.31 -2.94
CA ASP A 192 -17.03 2.15 -1.90
C ASP A 192 -18.29 1.53 -1.30
N TRP A 193 -18.65 1.99 -0.10
CA TRP A 193 -19.96 1.82 0.47
C TRP A 193 -20.74 3.15 0.51
N LYS A 194 -20.04 4.27 0.65
CA LYS A 194 -20.59 5.59 0.92
C LYS A 194 -21.45 6.12 -0.22
N PHE A 195 -21.03 5.90 -1.45
CA PHE A 195 -21.73 6.36 -2.64
C PHE A 195 -22.70 5.32 -3.22
N GLY A 196 -22.96 4.26 -2.47
CA GLY A 196 -23.96 3.25 -2.80
C GLY A 196 -23.44 2.09 -3.65
N ARG A 197 -22.15 1.74 -3.52
CA ARG A 197 -21.52 0.63 -4.27
C ARG A 197 -21.58 0.87 -5.77
N THR A 198 -21.01 2.00 -6.20
CA THR A 198 -21.19 2.52 -7.56
C THR A 198 -20.30 1.90 -8.62
N GLY A 199 -19.18 1.25 -8.23
CA GLY A 199 -18.25 0.69 -9.21
C GLY A 199 -17.40 -0.45 -8.66
N LYS A 200 -17.08 -1.40 -9.56
CA LYS A 200 -16.14 -2.48 -9.33
C LYS A 200 -14.87 -2.18 -10.10
N MET A 201 -13.94 -1.45 -9.47
CA MET A 201 -12.76 -0.88 -10.11
C MET A 201 -11.52 -1.72 -9.87
N ALA A 202 -10.46 -1.48 -10.66
CA ALA A 202 -9.17 -2.13 -10.49
C ALA A 202 -8.54 -1.80 -9.12
N CYS A 203 -8.72 -0.56 -8.61
CA CYS A 203 -8.16 -0.08 -7.34
C CYS A 203 -8.63 -0.84 -6.10
N ILE A 204 -9.72 -1.58 -6.16
CA ILE A 204 -10.16 -2.47 -5.07
C ILE A 204 -9.93 -3.94 -5.41
N ASN A 205 -10.20 -4.36 -6.65
CA ASN A 205 -10.13 -5.78 -7.00
C ASN A 205 -8.69 -6.33 -6.94
N TYR A 206 -7.71 -5.63 -7.53
CA TYR A 206 -6.32 -6.09 -7.48
C TYR A 206 -5.68 -6.03 -6.08
N PRO A 207 -5.84 -4.95 -5.28
CA PRO A 207 -5.39 -4.96 -3.89
C PRO A 207 -6.02 -6.06 -3.04
N THR A 208 -7.30 -6.40 -3.26
CA THR A 208 -7.95 -7.51 -2.56
C THR A 208 -7.30 -8.84 -2.88
N ILE A 209 -6.95 -9.10 -4.14
CA ILE A 209 -6.24 -10.32 -4.54
C ILE A 209 -4.89 -10.40 -3.84
N ILE A 210 -4.13 -9.29 -3.86
CA ILE A 210 -2.81 -9.21 -3.23
C ILE A 210 -2.93 -9.41 -1.72
N ALA A 211 -3.81 -8.69 -1.05
CA ALA A 211 -4.03 -8.79 0.40
C ALA A 211 -4.43 -10.20 0.83
N ALA A 212 -5.36 -10.83 0.10
CA ALA A 212 -5.76 -12.22 0.37
C ALA A 212 -4.59 -13.19 0.21
N MET A 213 -3.73 -13.01 -0.79
CA MET A 213 -2.54 -13.86 -0.97
C MET A 213 -1.50 -13.63 0.12
N GLU A 214 -1.28 -12.40 0.59
CA GLU A 214 -0.37 -12.13 1.71
C GLU A 214 -0.93 -12.71 3.02
N LEU A 215 -2.24 -12.62 3.26
CA LEU A 215 -2.89 -13.25 4.41
C LEU A 215 -2.84 -14.78 4.33
N TYR A 216 -3.00 -15.38 3.13
CA TYR A 216 -2.78 -16.81 2.94
C TYR A 216 -1.36 -17.24 3.32
N LYS A 217 -0.35 -16.51 2.87
CA LYS A 217 1.05 -16.76 3.25
C LYS A 217 1.29 -16.61 4.75
N ALA A 218 0.61 -15.65 5.38
CA ALA A 218 0.74 -15.36 6.80
C ALA A 218 0.13 -16.44 7.70
N THR A 219 -1.06 -16.96 7.31
CA THR A 219 -1.91 -17.79 8.16
C THR A 219 -2.02 -19.24 7.70
N ASN A 220 -1.68 -19.54 6.45
CA ASN A 220 -1.98 -20.80 5.76
C ASN A 220 -3.49 -21.15 5.72
N ASN A 221 -4.38 -20.15 5.92
CA ASN A 221 -5.83 -20.35 5.82
C ASN A 221 -6.25 -20.33 4.36
N SER A 222 -6.70 -21.48 3.84
CA SER A 222 -7.10 -21.66 2.45
C SER A 222 -8.30 -20.80 2.02
N GLU A 223 -9.08 -20.26 2.96
CA GLU A 223 -10.19 -19.36 2.66
C GLU A 223 -9.70 -18.09 1.95
N TYR A 224 -8.57 -17.53 2.36
CA TYR A 224 -7.96 -16.38 1.68
C TYR A 224 -7.54 -16.72 0.24
N LEU A 225 -6.97 -17.92 0.03
CA LEU A 225 -6.61 -18.38 -1.31
C LEU A 225 -7.83 -18.49 -2.23
N GLU A 226 -8.94 -19.05 -1.74
CA GLU A 226 -10.17 -19.19 -2.53
C GLU A 226 -10.83 -17.82 -2.81
N LYS A 227 -10.79 -16.90 -1.86
CA LYS A 227 -11.23 -15.52 -2.06
C LYS A 227 -10.36 -14.81 -3.13
N ALA A 228 -9.04 -14.96 -3.06
CA ALA A 228 -8.13 -14.41 -4.08
C ALA A 228 -8.45 -14.95 -5.48
N LYS A 229 -8.61 -16.27 -5.64
CA LYS A 229 -8.98 -16.89 -6.91
C LYS A 229 -10.32 -16.39 -7.44
N THR A 230 -11.31 -16.23 -6.56
CA THR A 230 -12.65 -15.76 -6.92
C THR A 230 -12.60 -14.34 -7.50
N VAL A 231 -11.90 -13.43 -6.80
CA VAL A 231 -11.76 -12.05 -7.26
C VAL A 231 -10.88 -11.97 -8.52
N TYR A 232 -9.79 -12.75 -8.58
CA TYR A 232 -8.90 -12.80 -9.74
C TYR A 232 -9.65 -13.25 -11.01
N LYS A 233 -10.45 -14.31 -10.91
CA LYS A 233 -11.26 -14.78 -12.03
C LYS A 233 -12.16 -13.66 -12.54
N TRP A 234 -12.91 -13.03 -11.65
CA TRP A 234 -13.80 -11.94 -12.03
C TRP A 234 -13.04 -10.76 -12.66
N ALA A 235 -11.93 -10.34 -12.05
CA ALA A 235 -11.12 -9.21 -12.53
C ALA A 235 -10.53 -9.49 -13.93
N SER A 236 -10.05 -10.71 -14.17
CA SER A 236 -9.51 -11.13 -15.47
C SER A 236 -10.56 -11.10 -16.57
N GLU A 237 -11.81 -11.41 -16.25
CA GLU A 237 -12.92 -11.46 -17.20
C GLU A 237 -13.54 -10.08 -17.45
N ASN A 238 -13.43 -9.13 -16.52
CA ASN A 238 -14.18 -7.87 -16.54
C ASN A 238 -13.32 -6.60 -16.58
N LEU A 239 -12.08 -6.66 -16.05
CA LEU A 239 -11.21 -5.48 -15.94
C LEU A 239 -9.99 -5.54 -16.87
N PHE A 240 -9.64 -6.70 -17.38
CA PHE A 240 -8.51 -6.87 -18.28
C PHE A 240 -8.95 -6.82 -19.73
N ASN A 241 -8.33 -5.95 -20.53
CA ASN A 241 -8.51 -5.93 -21.97
C ASN A 241 -7.34 -6.65 -22.64
N PRO A 242 -7.54 -7.82 -23.26
CA PRO A 242 -6.43 -8.59 -23.85
C PRO A 242 -5.79 -7.92 -25.09
N VAL A 243 -6.44 -6.87 -25.63
CA VAL A 243 -5.93 -6.15 -26.81
C VAL A 243 -5.11 -4.93 -26.42
N THR A 244 -5.50 -4.25 -25.34
CA THR A 244 -4.85 -2.99 -24.95
C THR A 244 -4.06 -3.09 -23.63
N GLY A 245 -4.18 -4.21 -22.91
CA GLY A 245 -3.55 -4.42 -21.59
C GLY A 245 -4.42 -3.99 -20.43
#